data_f4bd249e2cea041b02537d8630ef72a9
#
_entry.id   f4bd249e2cea041b02537d8630ef72a9
#
_cell.length_a   1.000
_cell.length_b   1.000
_cell.length_c   1.000
_cell.angle_alpha   90.00
_cell.angle_beta   90.00
_cell.angle_gamma   90.00
#
_symmetry.space_group_name_H-M   'P 1'
#
loop_
_entity.id
_entity.type
_entity.pdbx_description
1 polymer ?
#
loop_
_entity_poly.entity_id
_entity_poly.type
_entity_poly.pdbx_seq_one_letter_code
_entity_poly.pdbx_strand_id
1 'polypeptide(L)'
;MAIAVALLSLALLAVAMAWLRERHDATRLRRQLDTASEELQRLQQACARLAPAGVVDRLVADHVDEIGELPPQRKEVTALFADIVGYTAMSERLDAAVLARVLNGYFQRMSDAIHQHRGHVSTFLGDGILAYFGALQPNPWQSADAVRAALAMRAAIADYNRELARDGLPALGIGIGVHRGHGLAGLIGSRERMEYAFVGRTVNLAARVQSLTRTHGVDILVTDAVRSQLDPSFHLDAMPAERVKGIAEPVVTHAVRGRDAAPGTAPS
;
A
#
# COMPACT_ATOMS: atom_id res chain seq x y z
N MET A 1 46.14 -65.26 8.18
CA MET A 1 45.45 -64.52 7.06
C MET A 1 43.98 -64.37 7.31
N ALA A 2 43.14 -65.32 7.64
CA ALA A 2 41.70 -65.24 7.79
C ALA A 2 41.23 -64.22 8.85
N ILE A 3 41.92 -64.15 10.01
CA ILE A 3 41.55 -63.19 11.09
C ILE A 3 41.77 -61.71 10.68
N ALA A 4 42.86 -61.44 9.93
CA ALA A 4 43.14 -60.08 9.45
C ALA A 4 42.13 -59.64 8.42
N VAL A 5 41.63 -60.48 7.53
CA VAL A 5 40.58 -60.20 6.55
C VAL A 5 39.26 -59.96 7.24
N ALA A 6 38.90 -60.72 8.29
CA ALA A 6 37.69 -60.53 9.06
C ALA A 6 37.69 -59.21 9.81
N LEU A 7 38.82 -58.79 10.40
CA LEU A 7 38.96 -57.50 11.09
C LEU A 7 38.86 -56.32 10.10
N LEU A 8 39.41 -56.43 8.91
CA LEU A 8 39.33 -55.41 7.86
C LEU A 8 37.91 -55.25 7.34
N SER A 9 37.17 -56.35 7.16
CA SER A 9 35.75 -56.33 6.75
C SER A 9 34.87 -55.68 7.81
N LEU A 10 35.10 -55.94 9.08
CA LEU A 10 34.37 -55.34 10.19
C LEU A 10 34.62 -53.82 10.28
N ALA A 11 35.89 -53.41 10.09
CA ALA A 11 36.25 -52.00 10.07
C ALA A 11 35.61 -51.25 8.89
N LEU A 12 35.61 -51.86 7.69
CA LEU A 12 34.93 -51.30 6.52
C LEU A 12 33.41 -51.16 6.72
N LEU A 13 32.78 -52.17 7.34
CA LEU A 13 31.36 -52.15 7.65
C LEU A 13 31.03 -51.06 8.68
N ALA A 14 31.84 -50.88 9.70
CA ALA A 14 31.69 -49.81 10.69
C ALA A 14 31.81 -48.40 10.05
N VAL A 15 32.80 -48.21 9.17
CA VAL A 15 32.96 -46.94 8.42
C VAL A 15 31.79 -46.71 7.49
N ALA A 16 31.31 -47.72 6.76
CA ALA A 16 30.14 -47.60 5.88
C ALA A 16 28.86 -47.25 6.67
N MET A 17 28.66 -47.90 7.84
CA MET A 17 27.51 -47.54 8.71
C MET A 17 27.59 -46.12 9.28
N ALA A 18 28.79 -45.67 9.70
CA ALA A 18 29.01 -44.32 10.16
C ALA A 18 28.70 -43.31 9.05
N TRP A 19 29.19 -43.55 7.84
CA TRP A 19 28.93 -42.71 6.68
C TRP A 19 27.46 -42.66 6.27
N LEU A 20 26.76 -43.80 6.33
CA LEU A 20 25.32 -43.86 6.08
C LEU A 20 24.50 -43.09 7.13
N ARG A 21 24.90 -43.18 8.41
CA ARG A 21 24.25 -42.38 9.49
C ARG A 21 24.47 -40.89 9.26
N GLU A 22 25.70 -40.49 8.99
CA GLU A 22 26.03 -39.08 8.74
C GLU A 22 25.27 -38.52 7.53
N ARG A 23 25.14 -39.30 6.45
CA ARG A 23 24.31 -38.94 5.31
C ARG A 23 22.82 -38.85 5.67
N HIS A 24 22.32 -39.74 6.49
CA HIS A 24 20.93 -39.74 6.92
C HIS A 24 20.62 -38.51 7.80
N ASP A 25 21.55 -38.20 8.72
CA ASP A 25 21.42 -37.04 9.60
C ASP A 25 21.51 -35.71 8.80
N ALA A 26 22.44 -35.65 7.84
CA ALA A 26 22.56 -34.50 6.95
C ALA A 26 21.29 -34.28 6.09
N THR A 27 20.68 -35.36 5.57
CA THR A 27 19.44 -35.27 4.81
C THR A 27 18.24 -34.87 5.69
N ARG A 28 18.21 -35.37 6.92
CA ARG A 28 17.18 -35.00 7.91
C ARG A 28 17.31 -33.53 8.30
N LEU A 29 18.52 -33.05 8.56
CA LEU A 29 18.78 -31.67 8.91
C LEU A 29 18.41 -30.71 7.77
N ARG A 30 18.77 -31.07 6.52
CA ARG A 30 18.36 -30.30 5.33
C ARG A 30 16.86 -30.18 5.22
N ARG A 31 16.12 -31.28 5.36
CA ARG A 31 14.63 -31.24 5.33
C ARG A 31 14.05 -30.36 6.42
N GLN A 32 14.63 -30.39 7.63
CA GLN A 32 14.18 -29.51 8.72
C GLN A 32 14.46 -28.04 8.40
N LEU A 33 15.60 -27.72 7.81
CA LEU A 33 15.93 -26.36 7.36
C LEU A 33 15.00 -25.89 6.24
N ASP A 34 14.74 -26.75 5.26
CA ASP A 34 13.82 -26.43 4.16
C ASP A 34 12.40 -26.14 4.69
N THR A 35 11.89 -27.00 5.60
CA THR A 35 10.58 -26.82 6.23
C THR A 35 10.51 -25.55 7.05
N ALA A 36 11.55 -25.27 7.86
CA ALA A 36 11.61 -24.04 8.67
C ALA A 36 11.69 -22.78 7.78
N SER A 37 12.43 -22.87 6.67
CA SER A 37 12.53 -21.78 5.69
C SER A 37 11.19 -21.50 5.00
N GLU A 38 10.46 -22.55 4.61
CA GLU A 38 9.11 -22.42 4.04
C GLU A 38 8.11 -21.83 5.05
N GLU A 39 8.16 -22.26 6.30
CA GLU A 39 7.32 -21.71 7.38
C GLU A 39 7.62 -20.24 7.64
N LEU A 40 8.90 -19.88 7.70
CA LEU A 40 9.33 -18.49 7.85
C LEU A 40 8.87 -17.63 6.68
N GLN A 41 8.97 -18.10 5.44
CA GLN A 41 8.46 -17.40 4.25
C GLN A 41 6.94 -17.22 4.30
N ARG A 42 6.20 -18.25 4.73
CA ARG A 42 4.73 -18.14 4.90
C ARG A 42 4.36 -17.10 5.96
N LEU A 43 5.06 -17.10 7.09
CA LEU A 43 4.86 -16.10 8.15
C LEU A 43 5.22 -14.70 7.67
N GLN A 44 6.33 -14.53 6.96
CA GLN A 44 6.72 -13.25 6.38
C GLN A 44 5.67 -12.74 5.38
N GLN A 45 5.14 -13.60 4.51
CA GLN A 45 4.07 -13.24 3.58
C GLN A 45 2.75 -12.90 4.30
N ALA A 46 2.42 -13.59 5.38
CA ALA A 46 1.25 -13.26 6.19
C ALA A 46 1.42 -11.92 6.91
N CYS A 47 2.59 -11.67 7.51
CA CYS A 47 2.93 -10.40 8.15
C CYS A 47 2.96 -9.24 7.13
N ALA A 48 3.48 -9.46 5.92
CA ALA A 48 3.50 -8.45 4.86
C ALA A 48 2.09 -8.02 4.40
N ARG A 49 1.08 -8.85 4.59
CA ARG A 49 -0.33 -8.48 4.34
C ARG A 49 -0.93 -7.62 5.46
N LEU A 50 -0.36 -7.67 6.66
CA LEU A 50 -0.83 -6.95 7.85
C LEU A 50 -0.01 -5.69 8.13
N ALA A 51 1.23 -5.63 7.64
CA ALA A 51 2.12 -4.49 7.76
C ALA A 51 2.47 -3.93 6.38
N PRO A 52 2.60 -2.60 6.24
CA PRO A 52 3.07 -1.99 5.01
C PRO A 52 4.42 -2.57 4.56
N ALA A 53 4.53 -3.04 3.32
CA ALA A 53 5.71 -3.75 2.80
C ALA A 53 7.04 -3.01 3.06
N GLY A 54 7.07 -1.68 2.88
CA GLY A 54 8.28 -0.90 3.15
C GLY A 54 8.64 -0.73 4.64
N VAL A 55 7.76 -1.10 5.58
CA VAL A 55 8.08 -1.10 7.02
C VAL A 55 8.85 -2.34 7.38
N VAL A 56 8.43 -3.49 6.86
CA VAL A 56 9.13 -4.78 7.06
C VAL A 56 10.54 -4.70 6.49
N ASP A 57 10.68 -4.16 5.27
CA ASP A 57 11.99 -3.99 4.62
C ASP A 57 12.93 -3.08 5.44
N ARG A 58 12.41 -2.02 6.05
CA ARG A 58 13.22 -1.15 6.92
C ARG A 58 13.60 -1.80 8.24
N LEU A 59 12.69 -2.50 8.89
CA LEU A 59 12.98 -3.23 10.11
C LEU A 59 14.08 -4.28 9.89
N VAL A 60 14.05 -4.95 8.74
CA VAL A 60 15.09 -5.93 8.35
C VAL A 60 16.40 -5.25 7.98
N ALA A 61 16.36 -4.14 7.21
CA ALA A 61 17.55 -3.44 6.75
C ALA A 61 18.30 -2.71 7.87
N ASP A 62 17.58 -2.13 8.82
CA ASP A 62 18.15 -1.34 9.91
C ASP A 62 18.57 -2.20 11.12
N HIS A 63 18.46 -3.55 11.05
CA HIS A 63 18.77 -4.50 12.15
C HIS A 63 18.16 -4.05 13.49
N VAL A 64 16.92 -3.58 13.45
CA VAL A 64 16.25 -3.05 14.64
C VAL A 64 15.79 -4.23 15.50
N ASP A 65 16.50 -4.50 16.57
CA ASP A 65 16.19 -5.55 17.55
C ASP A 65 14.91 -5.24 18.35
N GLU A 66 14.52 -3.96 18.44
CA GLU A 66 13.26 -3.52 19.05
C GLU A 66 12.47 -2.60 18.10
N ILE A 67 11.21 -2.97 17.83
CA ILE A 67 10.27 -2.25 16.94
C ILE A 67 9.98 -0.80 17.40
N GLY A 68 10.46 -0.35 18.56
CA GLY A 68 10.26 0.99 19.11
C GLY A 68 11.38 1.99 18.87
N GLU A 69 12.52 1.58 18.32
CA GLU A 69 13.74 2.41 18.28
C GLU A 69 13.86 3.36 17.09
N LEU A 70 12.97 3.25 16.09
CA LEU A 70 12.98 4.16 14.95
C LEU A 70 12.33 5.51 15.29
N PRO A 71 13.11 6.58 15.52
CA PRO A 71 12.53 7.88 15.87
C PRO A 71 11.70 8.42 14.70
N PRO A 72 10.54 9.04 14.97
CA PRO A 72 9.77 9.71 13.96
C PRO A 72 10.59 10.81 13.27
N GLN A 73 10.56 10.84 11.95
CA GLN A 73 11.29 11.79 11.11
C GLN A 73 10.34 12.82 10.51
N ARG A 74 10.75 14.09 10.51
CA ARG A 74 10.04 15.10 9.74
C ARG A 74 10.28 14.87 8.26
N LYS A 75 9.19 14.60 7.53
CA LYS A 75 9.23 14.37 6.07
C LYS A 75 8.20 15.24 5.37
N GLU A 76 8.49 15.55 4.14
CA GLU A 76 7.51 16.11 3.22
C GLU A 76 6.94 14.97 2.36
N VAL A 77 5.61 14.80 2.40
CA VAL A 77 4.92 13.72 1.68
C VAL A 77 3.73 14.26 0.91
N THR A 78 3.30 13.54 -0.10
CA THR A 78 2.01 13.75 -0.72
C THR A 78 1.03 12.71 -0.17
N ALA A 79 -0.01 13.18 0.52
CA ALA A 79 -1.09 12.37 1.05
C ALA A 79 -2.25 12.34 0.05
N LEU A 80 -2.79 11.15 -0.19
CA LEU A 80 -3.99 10.90 -0.98
C LEU A 80 -5.05 10.29 -0.08
N PHE A 81 -6.23 10.91 -0.06
CA PHE A 81 -7.41 10.37 0.59
C PHE A 81 -8.46 10.04 -0.47
N ALA A 82 -9.04 8.85 -0.43
CA ALA A 82 -10.10 8.43 -1.34
C ALA A 82 -11.26 7.82 -0.56
N ASP A 83 -12.49 8.00 -1.03
CA ASP A 83 -13.70 7.55 -0.35
C ASP A 83 -14.81 7.25 -1.36
N ILE A 84 -15.70 6.30 -1.05
CA ILE A 84 -16.82 5.94 -1.92
C ILE A 84 -17.93 6.97 -1.77
N VAL A 85 -18.42 7.46 -2.89
CA VAL A 85 -19.57 8.38 -2.90
C VAL A 85 -20.86 7.60 -2.61
N GLY A 86 -21.58 8.00 -1.56
CA GLY A 86 -22.87 7.39 -1.22
C GLY A 86 -22.76 6.03 -0.51
N TYR A 87 -21.61 5.70 0.05
CA TYR A 87 -21.37 4.43 0.75
C TYR A 87 -22.43 4.09 1.80
N THR A 88 -22.81 5.05 2.66
CA THR A 88 -23.81 4.83 3.73
C THR A 88 -25.12 4.27 3.17
N ALA A 89 -25.65 4.91 2.12
CA ALA A 89 -26.90 4.46 1.50
C ALA A 89 -26.76 3.09 0.80
N MET A 90 -25.58 2.77 0.28
CA MET A 90 -25.28 1.48 -0.32
C MET A 90 -25.17 0.38 0.77
N SER A 91 -24.49 0.66 1.87
CA SER A 91 -24.30 -0.30 2.97
C SER A 91 -25.61 -0.69 3.68
N GLU A 92 -26.59 0.20 3.68
CA GLU A 92 -27.93 -0.08 4.22
C GLU A 92 -28.78 -0.99 3.30
N ARG A 93 -28.47 -1.04 2.01
CA ARG A 93 -29.27 -1.77 1.00
C ARG A 93 -28.71 -3.13 0.61
N LEU A 94 -27.41 -3.32 0.71
CA LEU A 94 -26.75 -4.55 0.31
C LEU A 94 -26.65 -5.54 1.48
N ASP A 95 -26.79 -6.82 1.18
CA ASP A 95 -26.44 -7.89 2.11
C ASP A 95 -24.95 -7.77 2.53
N ALA A 96 -24.64 -8.08 3.79
CA ALA A 96 -23.30 -7.92 4.35
C ALA A 96 -22.21 -8.68 3.57
N ALA A 97 -22.52 -9.89 3.09
CA ALA A 97 -21.56 -10.69 2.32
C ALA A 97 -21.31 -10.08 0.93
N VAL A 98 -22.36 -9.53 0.31
CA VAL A 98 -22.26 -8.81 -0.98
C VAL A 98 -21.47 -7.52 -0.80
N LEU A 99 -21.78 -6.75 0.26
CA LEU A 99 -21.05 -5.52 0.59
C LEU A 99 -19.56 -5.78 0.81
N ALA A 100 -19.20 -6.82 1.59
CA ALA A 100 -17.81 -7.20 1.82
C ALA A 100 -17.09 -7.58 0.52
N ARG A 101 -17.74 -8.31 -0.39
CA ARG A 101 -17.19 -8.65 -1.71
C ARG A 101 -16.96 -7.39 -2.55
N VAL A 102 -17.92 -6.47 -2.58
CA VAL A 102 -17.81 -5.19 -3.31
C VAL A 102 -16.66 -4.35 -2.76
N LEU A 103 -16.56 -4.22 -1.43
CA LEU A 103 -15.48 -3.47 -0.78
C LEU A 103 -14.10 -4.11 -1.06
N ASN A 104 -13.97 -5.43 -0.95
CA ASN A 104 -12.71 -6.10 -1.24
C ASN A 104 -12.28 -5.90 -2.70
N GLY A 105 -13.22 -5.98 -3.64
CA GLY A 105 -12.98 -5.69 -5.06
C GLY A 105 -12.55 -4.24 -5.31
N TYR A 106 -13.14 -3.30 -4.60
CA TYR A 106 -12.78 -1.88 -4.61
C TYR A 106 -11.37 -1.68 -4.04
N PHE A 107 -11.10 -2.14 -2.81
CA PHE A 107 -9.82 -1.95 -2.16
C PHE A 107 -8.66 -2.56 -2.95
N GLN A 108 -8.86 -3.74 -3.54
CA GLN A 108 -7.83 -4.37 -4.37
C GLN A 108 -7.44 -3.47 -5.54
N ARG A 109 -8.40 -2.98 -6.32
CA ARG A 109 -8.15 -2.15 -7.50
C ARG A 109 -7.54 -0.80 -7.16
N MET A 110 -8.00 -0.20 -6.06
CA MET A 110 -7.45 1.07 -5.58
C MET A 110 -6.00 0.90 -5.10
N SER A 111 -5.74 -0.17 -4.35
CA SER A 111 -4.39 -0.48 -3.88
C SER A 111 -3.44 -0.76 -5.06
N ASP A 112 -3.88 -1.51 -6.06
CA ASP A 112 -3.09 -1.78 -7.26
C ASP A 112 -2.73 -0.50 -8.00
N ALA A 113 -3.69 0.41 -8.20
CA ALA A 113 -3.45 1.71 -8.83
C ALA A 113 -2.46 2.58 -8.04
N ILE A 114 -2.56 2.58 -6.71
CA ILE A 114 -1.64 3.31 -5.82
C ILE A 114 -0.22 2.72 -5.92
N HIS A 115 -0.07 1.41 -5.81
CA HIS A 115 1.22 0.73 -5.86
C HIS A 115 1.92 0.86 -7.23
N GLN A 116 1.18 0.77 -8.34
CA GLN A 116 1.71 0.99 -9.68
C GLN A 116 2.37 2.35 -9.86
N HIS A 117 1.95 3.33 -9.06
CA HIS A 117 2.50 4.70 -9.07
C HIS A 117 3.37 5.00 -7.84
N ARG A 118 4.03 4.00 -7.26
CA ARG A 118 4.98 4.16 -6.14
C ARG A 118 4.34 4.74 -4.88
N GLY A 119 3.04 4.62 -4.73
CA GLY A 119 2.30 4.97 -3.54
C GLY A 119 2.26 3.82 -2.54
N HIS A 120 2.00 4.16 -1.30
CA HIS A 120 1.86 3.22 -0.21
C HIS A 120 0.50 3.42 0.48
N VAL A 121 -0.32 2.37 0.52
CA VAL A 121 -1.57 2.37 1.30
C VAL A 121 -1.22 2.26 2.77
N SER A 122 -1.58 3.29 3.54
CA SER A 122 -1.32 3.32 4.99
C SER A 122 -2.40 2.58 5.76
N THR A 123 -3.66 2.90 5.50
CA THR A 123 -4.80 2.31 6.22
C THR A 123 -6.08 2.43 5.43
N PHE A 124 -7.01 1.52 5.71
CA PHE A 124 -8.40 1.60 5.30
C PHE A 124 -9.24 2.16 6.45
N LEU A 125 -10.08 3.14 6.16
CA LEU A 125 -10.92 3.86 7.13
C LEU A 125 -12.39 3.72 6.74
N GLY A 126 -13.01 2.59 7.12
CA GLY A 126 -14.33 2.21 6.63
C GLY A 126 -14.26 1.92 5.13
N ASP A 127 -14.91 2.73 4.30
CA ASP A 127 -14.82 2.72 2.83
C ASP A 127 -13.72 3.63 2.28
N GLY A 128 -13.05 4.38 3.17
CA GLY A 128 -11.97 5.30 2.81
C GLY A 128 -10.59 4.64 2.74
N ILE A 129 -9.71 5.22 1.95
CA ILE A 129 -8.32 4.81 1.78
C ILE A 129 -7.42 6.02 2.05
N LEU A 130 -6.42 5.82 2.89
CA LEU A 130 -5.33 6.77 3.07
C LEU A 130 -4.05 6.20 2.49
N ALA A 131 -3.44 6.92 1.58
CA ALA A 131 -2.18 6.55 0.97
C ALA A 131 -1.15 7.69 0.99
N TYR A 132 0.12 7.33 0.97
CA TYR A 132 1.24 8.27 0.97
C TYR A 132 2.20 8.00 -0.18
N PHE A 133 2.77 9.08 -0.69
CA PHE A 133 3.82 9.08 -1.69
C PHE A 133 5.03 9.84 -1.11
N GLY A 134 6.23 9.24 -1.17
CA GLY A 134 7.45 9.80 -0.59
C GLY A 134 7.64 9.58 0.91
N ALA A 135 6.74 8.86 1.60
CA ALA A 135 6.84 8.62 3.05
C ALA A 135 7.90 7.57 3.41
N LEU A 136 7.92 6.43 2.72
CA LEU A 136 8.85 5.33 2.98
C LEU A 136 10.20 5.58 2.31
N GLN A 137 10.19 5.93 1.04
CA GLN A 137 11.39 6.26 0.27
C GLN A 137 11.28 7.67 -0.30
N PRO A 138 12.39 8.44 -0.36
CA PRO A 138 12.40 9.73 -1.01
C PRO A 138 11.93 9.61 -2.47
N ASN A 139 10.96 10.43 -2.86
CA ASN A 139 10.43 10.43 -4.22
C ASN A 139 10.25 11.88 -4.71
N PRO A 140 11.13 12.40 -5.58
CA PRO A 140 10.99 13.74 -6.13
C PRO A 140 9.69 13.94 -6.92
N TRP A 141 9.11 12.87 -7.45
CA TRP A 141 7.91 12.88 -8.28
C TRP A 141 6.63 12.55 -7.50
N GLN A 142 6.69 12.56 -6.18
CA GLN A 142 5.61 12.11 -5.30
C GLN A 142 4.24 12.75 -5.61
N SER A 143 4.20 14.05 -5.97
CA SER A 143 2.94 14.73 -6.32
C SER A 143 2.39 14.27 -7.67
N ALA A 144 3.26 14.15 -8.67
CA ALA A 144 2.86 13.65 -9.99
C ALA A 144 2.41 12.19 -9.93
N ASP A 145 3.10 11.36 -9.14
CA ASP A 145 2.71 9.95 -8.92
C ASP A 145 1.37 9.83 -8.20
N ALA A 146 1.12 10.66 -7.20
CA ALA A 146 -0.18 10.69 -6.52
C ALA A 146 -1.33 11.06 -7.47
N VAL A 147 -1.11 12.01 -8.37
CA VAL A 147 -2.13 12.39 -9.36
C VAL A 147 -2.30 11.31 -10.44
N ARG A 148 -1.21 10.65 -10.87
CA ARG A 148 -1.30 9.49 -11.78
C ARG A 148 -2.07 8.34 -11.14
N ALA A 149 -1.79 8.05 -9.87
CA ALA A 149 -2.54 7.05 -9.11
C ALA A 149 -4.03 7.42 -9.02
N ALA A 150 -4.37 8.66 -8.73
CA ALA A 150 -5.76 9.11 -8.70
C ALA A 150 -6.48 8.95 -10.05
N LEU A 151 -5.80 9.25 -11.16
CA LEU A 151 -6.34 9.02 -12.51
C LEU A 151 -6.51 7.53 -12.82
N ALA A 152 -5.55 6.70 -12.41
CA ALA A 152 -5.64 5.24 -12.57
C ALA A 152 -6.76 4.64 -11.70
N MET A 153 -6.94 5.14 -10.46
CA MET A 153 -8.06 4.75 -9.59
C MET A 153 -9.41 5.07 -10.24
N ARG A 154 -9.56 6.27 -10.83
CA ARG A 154 -10.77 6.66 -11.57
C ARG A 154 -11.05 5.73 -12.74
N ALA A 155 -10.05 5.36 -13.50
CA ALA A 155 -10.19 4.40 -14.60
C ALA A 155 -10.59 3.01 -14.08
N ALA A 156 -9.93 2.53 -13.01
CA ALA A 156 -10.22 1.24 -12.39
C ALA A 156 -11.65 1.14 -11.84
N ILE A 157 -12.21 2.25 -11.30
CA ILE A 157 -13.62 2.31 -10.87
C ILE A 157 -14.55 2.20 -12.07
N ALA A 158 -14.26 2.85 -13.18
CA ALA A 158 -15.08 2.72 -14.40
C ALA A 158 -15.12 1.28 -14.92
N ASP A 159 -13.99 0.58 -14.85
CA ASP A 159 -13.90 -0.84 -15.22
C ASP A 159 -14.67 -1.73 -14.24
N TYR A 160 -14.49 -1.49 -12.95
CA TYR A 160 -15.19 -2.24 -11.91
C TYR A 160 -16.71 -2.06 -11.97
N ASN A 161 -17.18 -0.87 -12.28
CA ASN A 161 -18.61 -0.60 -12.46
C ASN A 161 -19.22 -1.40 -13.62
N ARG A 162 -18.44 -1.72 -14.66
CA ARG A 162 -18.92 -2.61 -15.73
C ARG A 162 -19.09 -4.07 -15.25
N GLU A 163 -18.25 -4.50 -14.32
CA GLU A 163 -18.39 -5.82 -13.68
C GLU A 163 -19.59 -5.83 -12.73
N LEU A 164 -19.70 -4.82 -11.85
CA LEU A 164 -20.83 -4.69 -10.93
C LEU A 164 -22.19 -4.65 -11.65
N ALA A 165 -22.26 -3.97 -12.78
CA ALA A 165 -23.48 -3.91 -13.58
C ALA A 165 -23.91 -5.28 -14.12
N ARG A 166 -22.95 -6.14 -14.48
CA ARG A 166 -23.24 -7.54 -14.90
C ARG A 166 -23.83 -8.38 -13.77
N ASP A 167 -23.43 -8.08 -12.53
CA ASP A 167 -23.93 -8.72 -11.32
C ASP A 167 -25.23 -8.06 -10.78
N GLY A 168 -25.78 -7.05 -11.46
CA GLY A 168 -26.96 -6.30 -11.02
C GLY A 168 -26.68 -5.42 -9.77
N LEU A 169 -25.43 -5.08 -9.51
CA LEU A 169 -25.01 -4.27 -8.36
C LEU A 169 -24.89 -2.79 -8.73
N PRO A 170 -25.06 -1.88 -7.76
CA PRO A 170 -24.98 -0.44 -8.00
C PRO A 170 -23.56 -0.02 -8.40
N ALA A 171 -23.47 0.99 -9.26
CA ALA A 171 -22.21 1.61 -9.60
C ALA A 171 -21.62 2.39 -8.43
N LEU A 172 -20.29 2.35 -8.28
CA LEU A 172 -19.54 3.12 -7.30
C LEU A 172 -19.08 4.46 -7.90
N GLY A 173 -19.23 5.53 -7.14
CA GLY A 173 -18.50 6.77 -7.36
C GLY A 173 -17.32 6.88 -6.41
N ILE A 174 -16.33 7.68 -6.75
CA ILE A 174 -15.16 7.91 -5.90
C ILE A 174 -14.87 9.41 -5.79
N GLY A 175 -14.50 9.86 -4.58
CA GLY A 175 -13.96 11.19 -4.33
C GLY A 175 -12.51 11.06 -3.86
N ILE A 176 -11.57 11.76 -4.52
CA ILE A 176 -10.15 11.71 -4.21
C ILE A 176 -9.64 13.12 -3.90
N GLY A 177 -8.97 13.27 -2.75
CA GLY A 177 -8.29 14.49 -2.34
C GLY A 177 -6.79 14.27 -2.20
N VAL A 178 -5.98 15.15 -2.81
CA VAL A 178 -4.52 15.05 -2.76
C VAL A 178 -3.92 16.34 -2.21
N HIS A 179 -3.06 16.21 -1.21
CA HIS A 179 -2.33 17.34 -0.61
C HIS A 179 -0.87 16.98 -0.32
N ARG A 180 0.03 17.92 -0.57
CA ARG A 180 1.47 17.82 -0.23
C ARG A 180 1.79 18.70 0.96
N GLY A 181 2.58 18.18 1.89
CA GLY A 181 3.03 18.95 3.04
C GLY A 181 3.93 18.16 3.99
N HIS A 182 4.33 18.82 5.06
CA HIS A 182 5.22 18.25 6.07
C HIS A 182 4.45 17.59 7.22
N GLY A 183 5.06 16.57 7.82
CA GLY A 183 4.59 15.91 9.04
C GLY A 183 5.64 14.97 9.60
N LEU A 184 5.27 14.22 10.62
CA LEU A 184 6.10 13.21 11.26
C LEU A 184 5.76 11.84 10.67
N ALA A 185 6.74 11.18 10.07
CA ALA A 185 6.64 9.81 9.56
C ALA A 185 7.43 8.88 10.48
N GLY A 186 6.83 7.81 10.96
CA GLY A 186 7.50 6.85 11.83
C GLY A 186 6.55 5.80 12.37
N LEU A 187 7.09 4.92 13.20
CA LEU A 187 6.30 3.96 13.96
C LEU A 187 5.62 4.70 15.11
N ILE A 188 4.30 4.64 15.15
CA ILE A 188 3.45 5.29 16.13
C ILE A 188 2.44 4.27 16.66
N GLY A 189 2.29 4.18 17.98
CA GLY A 189 1.35 3.25 18.59
C GLY A 189 1.67 2.91 20.04
N SER A 190 1.22 1.74 20.45
CA SER A 190 1.50 1.16 21.77
C SER A 190 2.43 -0.05 21.65
N ARG A 191 2.84 -0.63 22.78
CA ARG A 191 3.63 -1.88 22.80
C ARG A 191 2.90 -3.06 22.18
N GLU A 192 1.57 -3.04 22.15
CA GLU A 192 0.74 -4.12 21.58
C GLU A 192 0.45 -3.93 20.10
N ARG A 193 0.46 -2.67 19.62
CA ARG A 193 0.16 -2.34 18.23
C ARG A 193 0.92 -1.11 17.77
N MET A 194 1.82 -1.29 16.83
CA MET A 194 2.57 -0.23 16.17
C MET A 194 2.15 -0.15 14.69
N GLU A 195 2.00 1.08 14.20
CA GLU A 195 1.73 1.34 12.79
C GLU A 195 2.74 2.35 12.26
N TYR A 196 3.21 2.15 11.03
CA TYR A 196 3.96 3.20 10.35
C TYR A 196 2.97 4.26 9.87
N ALA A 197 2.94 5.35 10.57
CA ALA A 197 1.99 6.43 10.32
C ALA A 197 2.71 7.73 9.94
N PHE A 198 1.98 8.55 9.20
CA PHE A 198 2.36 9.92 8.96
C PHE A 198 1.36 10.83 9.71
N VAL A 199 1.86 11.59 10.66
CA VAL A 199 1.02 12.45 11.50
C VAL A 199 1.29 13.91 11.23
N GLY A 200 0.23 14.68 11.02
CA GLY A 200 0.35 16.12 10.78
C GLY A 200 -0.88 16.73 10.11
N ARG A 201 -0.86 18.05 9.97
CA ARG A 201 -1.92 18.81 9.28
C ARG A 201 -2.14 18.36 7.83
N THR A 202 -1.09 17.82 7.20
CA THR A 202 -1.10 17.33 5.81
C THR A 202 -2.16 16.24 5.60
N VAL A 203 -2.27 15.27 6.50
CA VAL A 203 -3.28 14.20 6.43
C VAL A 203 -4.68 14.75 6.55
N ASN A 204 -4.89 15.61 7.56
CA ASN A 204 -6.18 16.23 7.81
C ASN A 204 -6.63 17.10 6.63
N LEU A 205 -5.71 17.82 5.99
CA LEU A 205 -6.03 18.63 4.84
C LEU A 205 -6.37 17.78 3.60
N ALA A 206 -5.63 16.69 3.35
CA ALA A 206 -5.96 15.76 2.27
C ALA A 206 -7.39 15.19 2.43
N ALA A 207 -7.78 14.79 3.66
CA ALA A 207 -9.14 14.32 3.95
C ALA A 207 -10.20 15.41 3.73
N ARG A 208 -9.90 16.68 4.08
CA ARG A 208 -10.83 17.79 3.82
C ARG A 208 -10.96 18.08 2.33
N VAL A 209 -9.87 18.06 1.58
CA VAL A 209 -9.86 18.21 0.12
C VAL A 209 -10.69 17.10 -0.54
N GLN A 210 -10.58 15.85 -0.06
CA GLN A 210 -11.44 14.77 -0.52
C GLN A 210 -12.93 15.10 -0.30
N SER A 211 -13.29 15.58 0.89
CA SER A 211 -14.69 15.93 1.18
C SER A 211 -15.23 17.04 0.26
N LEU A 212 -14.39 17.97 -0.18
CA LEU A 212 -14.78 19.03 -1.13
C LEU A 212 -15.13 18.50 -2.52
N THR A 213 -14.73 17.28 -2.89
CA THR A 213 -15.12 16.67 -4.17
C THR A 213 -16.63 16.61 -4.33
N ARG A 214 -17.35 16.32 -3.23
CA ARG A 214 -18.82 16.29 -3.21
C ARG A 214 -19.42 17.68 -3.41
N THR A 215 -18.83 18.71 -2.77
CA THR A 215 -19.27 20.10 -2.89
C THR A 215 -19.13 20.62 -4.31
N HIS A 216 -18.02 20.30 -4.97
CA HIS A 216 -17.73 20.77 -6.33
C HIS A 216 -18.24 19.84 -7.43
N GLY A 217 -18.81 18.68 -7.09
CA GLY A 217 -19.32 17.71 -8.08
C GLY A 217 -18.21 17.14 -8.97
N VAL A 218 -17.01 16.93 -8.43
CA VAL A 218 -15.84 16.39 -9.14
C VAL A 218 -15.28 15.18 -8.40
N ASP A 219 -14.55 14.34 -9.10
CA ASP A 219 -14.00 13.10 -8.56
C ASP A 219 -12.59 13.25 -7.97
N ILE A 220 -11.75 14.17 -8.49
CA ILE A 220 -10.36 14.33 -8.04
C ILE A 220 -10.07 15.82 -7.80
N LEU A 221 -9.65 16.15 -6.58
CA LEU A 221 -9.16 17.47 -6.20
C LEU A 221 -7.73 17.43 -5.69
N VAL A 222 -6.94 18.39 -6.12
CA VAL A 222 -5.57 18.60 -5.61
C VAL A 222 -5.45 20.02 -5.06
N THR A 223 -4.60 20.21 -4.04
CA THR A 223 -4.29 21.55 -3.53
C THR A 223 -3.27 22.26 -4.40
N ASP A 224 -3.13 23.57 -4.23
CA ASP A 224 -2.13 24.37 -4.91
C ASP A 224 -0.70 23.89 -4.64
N ALA A 225 -0.43 23.35 -3.43
CA ALA A 225 0.85 22.72 -3.09
C ALA A 225 1.18 21.48 -3.95
N VAL A 226 0.18 20.74 -4.41
CA VAL A 226 0.36 19.64 -5.37
C VAL A 226 0.49 20.19 -6.78
N ARG A 227 -0.43 21.11 -7.18
CA ARG A 227 -0.45 21.71 -8.50
C ARG A 227 0.91 22.29 -8.89
N SER A 228 1.57 23.02 -7.99
CA SER A 228 2.87 23.67 -8.22
C SER A 228 4.01 22.68 -8.54
N GLN A 229 3.80 21.38 -8.32
CA GLN A 229 4.76 20.31 -8.58
C GLN A 229 4.43 19.49 -9.84
N LEU A 230 3.34 19.84 -10.52
CA LEU A 230 2.90 19.11 -11.72
C LEU A 230 3.42 19.81 -12.97
N ASP A 231 3.79 19.00 -13.94
CA ASP A 231 4.16 19.47 -15.28
C ASP A 231 2.90 19.85 -16.11
N PRO A 232 3.03 20.60 -17.21
CA PRO A 232 1.91 21.08 -18.02
C PRO A 232 1.06 19.98 -18.68
N SER A 233 1.49 18.72 -18.68
CA SER A 233 0.70 17.61 -19.24
C SER A 233 -0.53 17.28 -18.41
N PHE A 234 -0.61 17.75 -17.16
CA PHE A 234 -1.79 17.57 -16.32
C PHE A 234 -2.80 18.68 -16.56
N HIS A 235 -4.02 18.31 -16.91
CA HIS A 235 -5.13 19.25 -17.14
C HIS A 235 -5.89 19.49 -15.83
N LEU A 236 -5.85 20.73 -15.36
CA LEU A 236 -6.39 21.14 -14.08
C LEU A 236 -7.32 22.34 -14.25
N ASP A 237 -8.51 22.29 -13.66
CA ASP A 237 -9.41 23.42 -13.55
C ASP A 237 -9.34 24.01 -12.14
N ALA A 238 -9.13 25.32 -12.03
CA ALA A 238 -9.15 25.99 -10.74
C ALA A 238 -10.58 25.98 -10.15
N MET A 239 -10.68 25.64 -8.86
CA MET A 239 -11.95 25.63 -8.14
C MET A 239 -12.03 26.84 -7.20
N PRO A 240 -13.24 27.27 -6.84
CA PRO A 240 -13.43 28.30 -5.81
C PRO A 240 -12.70 27.94 -4.52
N ALA A 241 -12.09 28.93 -3.88
CA ALA A 241 -11.45 28.75 -2.60
C ALA A 241 -12.48 28.47 -1.50
N GLU A 242 -12.30 27.41 -0.72
CA GLU A 242 -13.26 26.96 0.29
C GLU A 242 -12.68 27.04 1.70
N ARG A 243 -13.52 27.47 2.67
CA ARG A 243 -13.17 27.38 4.08
C ARG A 243 -13.40 25.97 4.59
N VAL A 244 -12.36 25.32 5.10
CA VAL A 244 -12.45 23.99 5.68
C VAL A 244 -12.24 24.02 7.19
N LYS A 245 -12.95 23.18 7.91
CA LYS A 245 -12.89 23.14 9.39
C LYS A 245 -11.46 22.87 9.87
N GLY A 246 -10.96 23.73 10.76
CA GLY A 246 -9.62 23.59 11.37
C GLY A 246 -8.48 24.13 10.51
N ILE A 247 -8.78 24.83 9.41
CA ILE A 247 -7.80 25.56 8.57
C ILE A 247 -8.18 27.03 8.60
N ALA A 248 -7.22 27.90 8.96
CA ALA A 248 -7.47 29.32 9.15
C ALA A 248 -7.73 30.04 7.81
N GLU A 249 -7.01 29.68 6.76
CA GLU A 249 -7.10 30.25 5.44
C GLU A 249 -7.98 29.42 4.50
N PRO A 250 -8.71 30.04 3.54
CA PRO A 250 -9.41 29.29 2.52
C PRO A 250 -8.45 28.42 1.71
N VAL A 251 -8.87 27.18 1.42
CA VAL A 251 -8.07 26.22 0.66
C VAL A 251 -8.37 26.38 -0.83
N VAL A 252 -7.33 26.68 -1.60
CA VAL A 252 -7.40 26.69 -3.07
C VAL A 252 -7.19 25.26 -3.57
N THR A 253 -8.12 24.80 -4.39
CA THR A 253 -8.08 23.46 -4.98
C THR A 253 -8.22 23.50 -6.49
N HIS A 254 -7.81 22.42 -7.15
CA HIS A 254 -7.90 22.26 -8.60
C HIS A 254 -8.49 20.88 -8.91
N ALA A 255 -9.48 20.86 -9.79
CA ALA A 255 -10.04 19.59 -10.30
C ALA A 255 -9.13 18.98 -11.35
N VAL A 256 -8.80 17.70 -11.22
CA VAL A 256 -7.96 16.97 -12.20
C VAL A 256 -8.86 16.39 -13.28
N ARG A 257 -8.74 16.90 -14.52
CA ARG A 257 -9.52 16.41 -15.66
C ARG A 257 -8.83 15.23 -16.38
N GLY A 258 -7.53 15.27 -16.51
CA GLY A 258 -6.77 14.26 -17.21
C GLY A 258 -5.29 14.60 -17.30
N ARG A 259 -4.61 13.81 -18.13
CA ARG A 259 -3.22 14.01 -18.49
C ARG A 259 -3.02 13.62 -19.96
N ASP A 260 -2.17 14.37 -20.65
CA ASP A 260 -1.74 13.98 -22.01
C ASP A 260 -1.02 12.62 -22.00
N ALA A 261 -1.20 11.84 -23.03
CA ALA A 261 -0.42 10.62 -23.22
C ALA A 261 1.08 10.98 -23.28
N ALA A 262 1.93 10.17 -22.65
CA ALA A 262 3.38 10.37 -22.76
C ALA A 262 3.77 10.30 -24.25
N PRO A 263 4.57 11.24 -24.75
CA PRO A 263 5.06 11.17 -26.13
C PRO A 263 5.88 9.88 -26.27
N GLY A 264 5.36 8.88 -27.02
CA GLY A 264 6.07 7.63 -27.31
C GLY A 264 5.30 6.32 -27.16
N THR A 265 4.06 6.32 -26.69
CA THR A 265 3.20 5.10 -26.71
C THR A 265 2.13 5.21 -27.80
N ALA A 266 2.56 5.05 -29.07
CA ALA A 266 1.60 4.72 -30.11
C ALA A 266 1.12 3.27 -29.86
N PRO A 267 -0.18 2.98 -29.96
CA PRO A 267 -0.67 1.60 -29.88
C PRO A 267 -0.11 0.81 -31.08
N SER A 268 0.59 -0.27 -30.77
CA SER A 268 1.00 -1.29 -31.74
C SER A 268 -0.18 -2.18 -32.12
#